data_bada2d51741bd8d7e6f400351c103ff3
#
_entry.id   bada2d51741bd8d7e6f400351c103ff3
#
_cell.length_a   1.000
_cell.length_b   1.000
_cell.length_c   1.000
_cell.angle_alpha   90.00
_cell.angle_beta   90.00
_cell.angle_gamma   90.00
#
_symmetry.space_group_name_H-M   'P 1'
#
loop_
_entity.id
_entity.type
_entity.pdbx_description
1 polymer ?
#
loop_
_entity_poly.entity_id
_entity_poly.type
_entity_poly.pdbx_seq_one_letter_code
_entity_poly.pdbx_strand_id
1 'polypeptide(L)'
;MEYLFYLLLISFCWACLHVLNASVLLRRKSGCTVLPPGPRQLPIIGNILALGDKPHRTLAKLSQTYGPLMTLKLGRITTIVISSPNIAKEALQKHDQALSSRTVPDALHVQYYNYHKNSMIWLPASTQWKFLRKLTATQMFTSQRLDASRALRGKKVQELLEYVHENCNNGHAVDVGRSVFTTVLNLISNTFFSLDVTNYNSDLSQEFSDLVVGVMEQIGKPNIADYFPILRLVDPQGIRRKTNNYLKRLTQIFDSIINERTRLRSSSVASKASHDVLDALLILAKENNTELSSTDIQVLLIVSIEIRLSNS
;
A
#
# COMPACT_ATOMS: atom_id res chain seq x y z
N MET A 1 23.86 45.98 13.73
CA MET A 1 23.04 44.79 13.42
C MET A 1 23.46 44.09 12.11
N GLU A 2 23.84 44.84 11.09
CA GLU A 2 24.27 44.28 9.79
C GLU A 2 25.52 43.41 9.87
N TYR A 3 26.56 43.82 10.64
CA TYR A 3 27.76 43.00 10.78
C TYR A 3 27.53 41.64 11.45
N LEU A 4 26.58 41.54 12.36
CA LEU A 4 26.18 40.28 13.00
C LEU A 4 25.53 39.34 12.00
N PHE A 5 24.67 39.87 11.11
CA PHE A 5 24.04 39.11 10.03
C PHE A 5 25.08 38.55 9.06
N TYR A 6 26.05 39.35 8.62
CA TYR A 6 27.11 38.86 7.73
C TYR A 6 28.00 37.81 8.40
N LEU A 7 28.32 37.94 9.70
CA LEU A 7 29.07 36.95 10.45
C LEU A 7 28.28 35.61 10.55
N LEU A 8 26.99 35.65 10.81
CA LEU A 8 26.15 34.46 10.82
C LEU A 8 26.05 33.80 9.43
N LEU A 9 25.95 34.58 8.37
CA LEU A 9 25.91 34.10 7.00
C LEU A 9 27.22 33.44 6.57
N ILE A 10 28.36 34.02 6.93
CA ILE A 10 29.71 33.47 6.69
C ILE A 10 29.90 32.18 7.48
N SER A 11 29.51 32.14 8.77
CA SER A 11 29.61 30.93 9.60
C SER A 11 28.70 29.80 9.07
N PHE A 12 27.53 30.14 8.59
CA PHE A 12 26.61 29.17 7.95
C PHE A 12 27.19 28.62 6.64
N CYS A 13 27.72 29.47 5.77
CA CYS A 13 28.41 29.05 4.54
C CYS A 13 29.64 28.19 4.84
N TRP A 14 30.42 28.52 5.86
CA TRP A 14 31.57 27.76 6.27
C TRP A 14 31.18 26.37 6.83
N ALA A 15 30.14 26.31 7.66
CA ALA A 15 29.59 25.07 8.16
C ALA A 15 29.05 24.19 7.02
N CYS A 16 28.35 24.77 6.03
CA CYS A 16 27.89 24.05 4.83
C CYS A 16 29.07 23.49 4.02
N LEU A 17 30.14 24.27 3.82
CA LEU A 17 31.35 23.82 3.14
C LEU A 17 32.06 22.68 3.89
N HIS A 18 32.11 22.75 5.22
CA HIS A 18 32.67 21.67 6.04
C HIS A 18 31.87 20.39 5.98
N VAL A 19 30.50 20.47 6.01
CA VAL A 19 29.62 19.32 5.84
C VAL A 19 29.76 18.72 4.44
N LEU A 20 29.89 19.53 3.40
CA LEU A 20 30.14 19.10 2.04
C LEU A 20 31.49 18.39 1.89
N ASN A 21 32.57 18.94 2.44
CA ASN A 21 33.89 18.33 2.42
C ASN A 21 33.96 17.03 3.24
N ALA A 22 33.36 16.99 4.43
CA ALA A 22 33.27 15.79 5.25
C ALA A 22 32.49 14.67 4.54
N SER A 23 31.41 14.99 3.84
CA SER A 23 30.62 14.01 3.06
C SER A 23 31.40 13.46 1.86
N VAL A 24 32.31 14.24 1.25
CA VAL A 24 33.18 13.79 0.16
C VAL A 24 34.30 12.88 0.69
N LEU A 25 34.89 13.22 1.86
CA LEU A 25 35.93 12.42 2.48
C LEU A 25 35.45 11.09 3.05
N LEU A 26 34.23 11.06 3.62
CA LEU A 26 33.58 9.82 4.10
C LEU A 26 33.24 8.84 2.95
N ARG A 27 32.97 9.34 1.74
CA ARG A 27 32.78 8.50 0.54
C ARG A 27 34.06 7.72 0.14
N ARG A 28 35.25 8.22 0.44
CA ARG A 28 36.52 7.55 0.11
C ARG A 28 36.88 6.36 1.02
N LYS A 29 36.25 6.24 2.19
CA LYS A 29 36.55 5.19 3.20
C LYS A 29 35.54 4.04 3.27
N SER A 30 34.43 4.07 2.52
CA SER A 30 33.50 2.96 2.50
C SER A 30 34.03 1.85 1.60
N GLY A 31 34.31 0.69 2.21
CA GLY A 31 34.88 -0.49 1.55
C GLY A 31 34.13 -0.84 0.26
N CYS A 32 34.92 -1.27 -0.69
CA CYS A 32 34.64 -1.39 -2.12
C CYS A 32 33.52 -2.39 -2.45
N THR A 33 32.26 -2.04 -2.24
CA THR A 33 31.17 -2.61 -3.01
C THR A 33 31.03 -1.78 -4.28
N VAL A 34 31.45 -2.34 -5.41
CA VAL A 34 31.30 -1.68 -6.71
C VAL A 34 29.81 -1.62 -7.02
N LEU A 35 29.23 -0.45 -6.84
CA LEU A 35 27.83 -0.22 -7.23
C LEU A 35 27.73 -0.17 -8.77
N PRO A 36 26.61 -0.63 -9.34
CA PRO A 36 26.33 -0.43 -10.76
C PRO A 36 26.46 1.03 -11.20
N PRO A 37 26.75 1.29 -12.50
CA PRO A 37 26.88 2.65 -13.01
C PRO A 37 25.60 3.46 -12.82
N GLY A 38 25.70 4.78 -12.85
CA GLY A 38 24.56 5.66 -12.71
C GLY A 38 24.89 7.12 -12.94
N PRO A 39 23.88 8.00 -13.01
CA PRO A 39 24.06 9.43 -13.23
C PRO A 39 24.78 10.09 -12.07
N ARG A 40 25.44 11.22 -12.35
CA ARG A 40 26.08 12.04 -11.32
C ARG A 40 25.06 12.47 -10.28
N GLN A 41 25.44 12.32 -9.02
CA GLN A 41 24.59 12.61 -7.87
C GLN A 41 24.85 14.06 -7.40
N LEU A 42 23.78 14.82 -7.18
CA LEU A 42 23.88 16.12 -6.52
C LEU A 42 24.11 15.93 -5.00
N PRO A 43 24.80 16.85 -4.33
CA PRO A 43 24.95 16.83 -2.88
C PRO A 43 23.55 16.81 -2.21
N ILE A 44 23.42 16.03 -1.13
CA ILE A 44 22.21 15.89 -0.30
C ILE A 44 21.02 15.25 -1.04
N ILE A 45 20.53 15.84 -2.13
CA ILE A 45 19.33 15.41 -2.86
C ILE A 45 19.57 14.24 -3.81
N GLY A 46 20.82 13.99 -4.21
CA GLY A 46 21.16 12.92 -5.14
C GLY A 46 20.57 13.13 -6.53
N ASN A 47 19.81 12.15 -7.00
CA ASN A 47 19.21 12.15 -8.35
C ASN A 47 17.68 12.40 -8.34
N ILE A 48 17.09 12.87 -7.21
CA ILE A 48 15.63 13.06 -7.10
C ILE A 48 15.11 13.97 -8.22
N LEU A 49 15.78 15.11 -8.47
CA LEU A 49 15.36 16.06 -9.51
C LEU A 49 15.45 15.48 -10.93
N ALA A 50 16.33 14.51 -11.14
CA ALA A 50 16.48 13.85 -12.44
C ALA A 50 15.28 12.95 -12.79
N LEU A 51 14.46 12.52 -11.82
CA LEU A 51 13.31 11.66 -12.06
C LEU A 51 12.15 12.40 -12.75
N GLY A 52 11.96 13.71 -12.45
CA GLY A 52 10.88 14.52 -13.02
C GLY A 52 9.48 13.98 -12.69
N ASP A 53 8.48 14.47 -13.45
CA ASP A 53 7.06 14.13 -13.22
C ASP A 53 6.68 12.71 -13.68
N LYS A 54 7.47 12.09 -14.54
CA LYS A 54 7.24 10.75 -15.10
C LYS A 54 8.44 9.83 -14.84
N PRO A 55 8.67 9.40 -13.58
CA PRO A 55 9.86 8.63 -13.19
C PRO A 55 10.10 7.39 -14.07
N HIS A 56 9.04 6.64 -14.43
CA HIS A 56 9.14 5.46 -15.27
C HIS A 56 9.76 5.74 -16.66
N ARG A 57 9.41 6.89 -17.28
CA ARG A 57 9.98 7.28 -18.58
C ARG A 57 11.42 7.74 -18.44
N THR A 58 11.72 8.47 -17.38
CA THR A 58 13.11 8.91 -17.10
C THR A 58 13.99 7.72 -16.81
N LEU A 59 13.53 6.75 -15.99
CA LEU A 59 14.28 5.52 -15.72
C LEU A 59 14.54 4.71 -16.99
N ALA A 60 13.57 4.60 -17.89
CA ALA A 60 13.74 3.95 -19.19
C ALA A 60 14.80 4.64 -20.07
N LYS A 61 14.84 5.98 -20.08
CA LYS A 61 15.89 6.74 -20.79
C LYS A 61 17.28 6.54 -20.15
N LEU A 62 17.35 6.61 -18.83
CA LEU A 62 18.61 6.43 -18.09
C LEU A 62 19.18 5.02 -18.31
N SER A 63 18.33 4.00 -18.40
CA SER A 63 18.78 2.62 -18.65
C SER A 63 19.44 2.43 -20.01
N GLN A 64 19.07 3.24 -21.01
CA GLN A 64 19.74 3.25 -22.32
C GLN A 64 21.19 3.76 -22.24
N THR A 65 21.46 4.68 -21.29
CA THR A 65 22.80 5.28 -21.10
C THR A 65 23.67 4.49 -20.12
N TYR A 66 23.09 4.06 -18.99
CA TYR A 66 23.83 3.44 -17.89
C TYR A 66 23.70 1.93 -17.83
N GLY A 67 22.88 1.35 -18.70
CA GLY A 67 22.69 -0.09 -18.80
C GLY A 67 21.46 -0.59 -18.01
N PRO A 68 21.20 -1.91 -18.12
CA PRO A 68 19.99 -2.54 -17.57
C PRO A 68 19.99 -2.68 -16.04
N LEU A 69 21.13 -2.44 -15.40
CA LEU A 69 21.30 -2.41 -13.95
C LEU A 69 22.04 -1.11 -13.60
N MET A 70 21.37 -0.18 -12.94
CA MET A 70 21.93 1.12 -12.62
C MET A 70 21.66 1.55 -11.19
N THR A 71 22.49 2.46 -10.68
CA THR A 71 22.36 3.01 -9.32
C THR A 71 21.89 4.45 -9.37
N LEU A 72 20.88 4.75 -8.57
CA LEU A 72 20.43 6.11 -8.27
C LEU A 72 20.60 6.40 -6.79
N LYS A 73 20.88 7.66 -6.46
CA LYS A 73 20.82 8.16 -5.09
C LYS A 73 19.59 9.05 -4.95
N LEU A 74 18.61 8.60 -4.16
CA LEU A 74 17.39 9.36 -3.90
C LEU A 74 17.44 9.88 -2.45
N GLY A 75 17.91 11.12 -2.27
CA GLY A 75 18.21 11.65 -0.97
C GLY A 75 19.24 10.77 -0.23
N ARG A 76 18.84 10.17 0.88
CA ARG A 76 19.70 9.24 1.64
C ARG A 76 19.63 7.79 1.17
N ILE A 77 18.67 7.44 0.32
CA ILE A 77 18.46 6.06 -0.14
C ILE A 77 19.30 5.76 -1.38
N THR A 78 20.07 4.69 -1.36
CA THR A 78 20.69 4.12 -2.56
C THR A 78 19.71 3.15 -3.20
N THR A 79 19.34 3.42 -4.45
CA THR A 79 18.34 2.68 -5.19
C THR A 79 18.99 1.99 -6.39
N ILE A 80 18.84 0.69 -6.49
CA ILE A 80 19.26 -0.08 -7.66
C ILE A 80 18.04 -0.26 -8.55
N VAL A 81 18.17 0.15 -9.82
CA VAL A 81 17.12 0.04 -10.81
C VAL A 81 17.46 -1.10 -11.77
N ILE A 82 16.52 -2.03 -11.92
CA ILE A 82 16.60 -3.15 -12.85
C ILE A 82 15.65 -2.87 -14.00
N SER A 83 16.18 -2.79 -15.23
CA SER A 83 15.45 -2.47 -16.45
C SER A 83 15.51 -3.58 -17.51
N SER A 84 15.96 -4.79 -17.13
CA SER A 84 16.03 -5.95 -18.02
C SER A 84 15.22 -7.12 -17.45
N PRO A 85 14.42 -7.82 -18.30
CA PRO A 85 13.68 -9.00 -17.88
C PRO A 85 14.58 -10.12 -17.35
N ASN A 86 15.75 -10.31 -17.97
CA ASN A 86 16.69 -11.36 -17.55
C ASN A 86 17.28 -11.10 -16.17
N ILE A 87 17.70 -9.86 -15.89
CA ILE A 87 18.22 -9.47 -14.58
C ILE A 87 17.08 -9.50 -13.54
N ALA A 88 15.87 -9.06 -13.91
CA ALA A 88 14.70 -9.13 -13.03
C ALA A 88 14.38 -10.59 -12.67
N LYS A 89 14.42 -11.51 -13.64
CA LYS A 89 14.24 -12.94 -13.40
C LYS A 89 15.30 -13.48 -12.44
N GLU A 90 16.55 -13.14 -12.63
CA GLU A 90 17.63 -13.55 -11.75
C GLU A 90 17.45 -13.01 -10.33
N ALA A 91 17.18 -11.72 -10.19
CA ALA A 91 16.95 -11.07 -8.89
C ALA A 91 15.76 -11.67 -8.14
N LEU A 92 14.63 -11.89 -8.82
CA LEU A 92 13.37 -12.31 -8.20
C LEU A 92 13.20 -13.83 -8.07
N GLN A 93 14.02 -14.64 -8.76
CA GLN A 93 13.97 -16.11 -8.67
C GLN A 93 15.17 -16.70 -7.93
N LYS A 94 16.40 -16.24 -8.25
CA LYS A 94 17.60 -16.80 -7.61
C LYS A 94 17.94 -16.12 -6.29
N HIS A 95 17.61 -14.83 -6.15
CA HIS A 95 17.90 -14.01 -4.98
C HIS A 95 16.65 -13.50 -4.28
N ASP A 96 15.52 -14.20 -4.46
CA ASP A 96 14.20 -13.85 -3.92
C ASP A 96 14.24 -13.63 -2.41
N GLN A 97 14.88 -14.52 -1.66
CA GLN A 97 14.96 -14.41 -0.20
C GLN A 97 15.68 -13.15 0.27
N ALA A 98 16.76 -12.74 -0.42
CA ALA A 98 17.51 -11.53 -0.09
C ALA A 98 16.75 -10.25 -0.47
N LEU A 99 15.90 -10.32 -1.51
CA LEU A 99 15.18 -9.19 -2.07
C LEU A 99 13.67 -9.18 -1.74
N SER A 100 13.21 -10.11 -0.91
CA SER A 100 11.77 -10.27 -0.57
C SER A 100 11.21 -9.17 0.33
N SER A 101 12.05 -8.49 1.10
CA SER A 101 11.59 -7.45 2.02
C SER A 101 11.24 -6.16 1.28
N ARG A 102 10.15 -5.51 1.71
CA ARG A 102 9.71 -4.22 1.16
C ARG A 102 10.06 -3.09 2.11
N THR A 103 10.45 -1.95 1.55
CA THR A 103 10.57 -0.72 2.33
C THR A 103 9.18 -0.19 2.64
N VAL A 104 8.89 0.02 3.93
CA VAL A 104 7.61 0.61 4.36
C VAL A 104 7.65 2.11 4.14
N PRO A 105 6.75 2.70 3.33
CA PRO A 105 6.65 4.14 3.17
C PRO A 105 6.30 4.85 4.49
N ASP A 106 6.78 6.07 4.68
CA ASP A 106 6.45 6.87 5.87
C ASP A 106 4.93 7.09 6.03
N ALA A 107 4.21 7.15 4.93
CA ALA A 107 2.75 7.22 4.90
C ALA A 107 2.07 6.14 5.76
N LEU A 108 2.68 4.96 5.91
CA LEU A 108 2.15 3.81 6.64
C LEU A 108 2.67 3.67 8.07
N HIS A 109 3.55 4.56 8.52
CA HIS A 109 3.96 4.63 9.93
C HIS A 109 2.88 5.33 10.78
N VAL A 110 1.66 4.86 10.63
CA VAL A 110 0.47 5.35 11.34
C VAL A 110 0.34 4.67 12.69
N GLN A 111 -0.26 5.37 13.66
CA GLN A 111 -0.44 4.85 15.02
C GLN A 111 -1.54 3.79 15.09
N TYR A 112 -2.51 3.84 14.18
CA TYR A 112 -3.64 2.93 14.17
C TYR A 112 -3.20 1.50 13.87
N TYR A 113 -3.43 0.59 14.81
CA TYR A 113 -3.18 -0.86 14.73
C TYR A 113 -1.78 -1.27 14.29
N ASN A 114 -0.80 -0.36 14.30
CA ASN A 114 0.52 -0.66 13.72
C ASN A 114 0.40 -1.31 12.32
N TYR A 115 -0.44 -0.74 11.46
CA TYR A 115 -0.85 -1.31 10.18
C TYR A 115 0.30 -1.95 9.40
N HIS A 116 1.44 -1.27 9.30
CA HIS A 116 2.61 -1.78 8.59
C HIS A 116 3.26 -3.01 9.24
N LYS A 117 3.04 -3.23 10.56
CA LYS A 117 3.59 -4.37 11.31
C LYS A 117 2.70 -5.62 11.24
N ASN A 118 1.43 -5.46 10.84
CA ASN A 118 0.45 -6.54 10.76
C ASN A 118 -0.01 -6.80 9.31
N SER A 119 0.37 -5.93 8.37
CA SER A 119 -0.02 -6.05 6.97
C SER A 119 0.87 -7.03 6.21
N MET A 120 0.27 -8.07 5.64
CA MET A 120 0.96 -9.05 4.80
C MET A 120 1.71 -8.41 3.61
N ILE A 121 1.29 -7.22 3.14
CA ILE A 121 1.98 -6.50 2.06
C ILE A 121 3.32 -5.94 2.52
N TRP A 122 3.40 -5.46 3.77
CA TRP A 122 4.52 -4.68 4.29
C TRP A 122 5.42 -5.45 5.25
N LEU A 123 4.95 -6.60 5.75
CA LEU A 123 5.77 -7.47 6.60
C LEU A 123 6.99 -8.01 5.82
N PRO A 124 8.15 -8.08 6.46
CA PRO A 124 9.27 -8.85 5.92
C PRO A 124 8.89 -10.34 5.84
N ALA A 125 9.66 -11.14 5.10
CA ALA A 125 9.45 -12.59 4.97
C ALA A 125 9.70 -13.35 6.30
N SER A 126 8.93 -13.00 7.32
CA SER A 126 8.95 -13.53 8.69
C SER A 126 8.04 -14.74 8.87
N THR A 127 8.07 -15.37 10.04
CA THR A 127 7.13 -16.43 10.42
C THR A 127 5.68 -15.95 10.37
N GLN A 128 5.41 -14.73 10.87
CA GLN A 128 4.08 -14.11 10.81
C GLN A 128 3.63 -13.90 9.35
N TRP A 129 4.51 -13.42 8.47
CA TRP A 129 4.19 -13.28 7.06
C TRP A 129 3.84 -14.61 6.40
N LYS A 130 4.63 -15.68 6.69
CA LYS A 130 4.36 -17.02 6.17
C LYS A 130 3.03 -17.56 6.66
N PHE A 131 2.70 -17.33 7.93
CA PHE A 131 1.41 -17.71 8.51
C PHE A 131 0.24 -16.99 7.82
N LEU A 132 0.28 -15.65 7.73
CA LEU A 132 -0.78 -14.87 7.08
C LEU A 132 -0.95 -15.23 5.60
N ARG A 133 0.16 -15.48 4.88
CA ARG A 133 0.12 -15.92 3.49
C ARG A 133 -0.50 -17.30 3.33
N LYS A 134 -0.15 -18.25 4.18
CA LYS A 134 -0.76 -19.59 4.20
C LYS A 134 -2.26 -19.48 4.49
N LEU A 135 -2.64 -18.71 5.49
CA LEU A 135 -4.02 -18.47 5.87
C LEU A 135 -4.83 -17.90 4.69
N THR A 136 -4.30 -16.87 4.04
CA THR A 136 -4.94 -16.26 2.87
C THR A 136 -5.10 -17.26 1.73
N ALA A 137 -4.06 -18.05 1.42
CA ALA A 137 -4.10 -19.03 0.35
C ALA A 137 -5.14 -20.15 0.62
N THR A 138 -5.22 -20.61 1.88
CA THR A 138 -6.10 -21.74 2.25
C THR A 138 -7.55 -21.33 2.55
N GLN A 139 -7.78 -20.10 3.03
CA GLN A 139 -9.12 -19.65 3.42
C GLN A 139 -9.80 -18.72 2.41
N MET A 140 -9.03 -18.05 1.56
CA MET A 140 -9.60 -17.00 0.70
C MET A 140 -9.52 -17.34 -0.79
N PHE A 141 -8.47 -18.01 -1.25
CA PHE A 141 -8.17 -18.20 -2.67
C PHE A 141 -8.10 -19.66 -3.11
N THR A 142 -8.81 -20.56 -2.43
CA THR A 142 -8.93 -21.95 -2.90
C THR A 142 -9.83 -22.03 -4.13
N SER A 143 -9.58 -22.99 -5.03
CA SER A 143 -10.42 -23.24 -6.20
C SER A 143 -11.89 -23.42 -5.80
N GLN A 144 -12.16 -24.16 -4.74
CA GLN A 144 -13.51 -24.40 -4.22
C GLN A 144 -14.22 -23.07 -3.85
N ARG A 145 -13.54 -22.13 -3.17
CA ARG A 145 -14.14 -20.83 -2.83
C ARG A 145 -14.31 -19.94 -4.04
N LEU A 146 -13.37 -19.99 -4.98
CA LEU A 146 -13.50 -19.25 -6.25
C LEU A 146 -14.68 -19.77 -7.07
N ASP A 147 -14.91 -21.07 -7.11
CA ASP A 147 -16.06 -21.67 -7.80
C ASP A 147 -17.38 -21.34 -7.07
N ALA A 148 -17.41 -21.44 -5.74
CA ALA A 148 -18.58 -21.06 -4.94
C ALA A 148 -18.99 -19.59 -5.15
N SER A 149 -18.03 -18.69 -5.39
CA SER A 149 -18.29 -17.27 -5.66
C SER A 149 -18.74 -17.00 -7.10
N ARG A 150 -18.81 -18.01 -7.99
CA ARG A 150 -19.17 -17.82 -9.42
C ARG A 150 -20.58 -17.25 -9.59
N ALA A 151 -21.54 -17.80 -8.85
CA ALA A 151 -22.92 -17.31 -8.89
C ALA A 151 -23.03 -15.87 -8.41
N LEU A 152 -22.30 -15.52 -7.33
CA LEU A 152 -22.22 -14.16 -6.82
C LEU A 152 -21.63 -13.18 -7.85
N ARG A 153 -20.55 -13.57 -8.55
CA ARG A 153 -19.96 -12.74 -9.62
C ARG A 153 -20.96 -12.49 -10.73
N GLY A 154 -21.67 -13.54 -11.19
CA GLY A 154 -22.72 -13.42 -12.21
C GLY A 154 -23.84 -12.47 -11.77
N LYS A 155 -24.31 -12.60 -10.53
CA LYS A 155 -25.32 -11.72 -9.96
C LYS A 155 -24.86 -10.25 -9.95
N LYS A 156 -23.64 -9.96 -9.49
CA LYS A 156 -23.12 -8.57 -9.43
C LYS A 156 -22.90 -7.95 -10.80
N VAL A 157 -22.53 -8.74 -11.81
CA VAL A 157 -22.47 -8.27 -13.20
C VAL A 157 -23.86 -7.97 -13.72
N GLN A 158 -24.84 -8.81 -13.41
CA GLN A 158 -26.23 -8.58 -13.81
C GLN A 158 -26.81 -7.30 -13.19
N GLU A 159 -26.57 -7.06 -11.90
CA GLU A 159 -26.97 -5.82 -11.21
C GLU A 159 -26.34 -4.57 -11.88
N LEU A 160 -25.07 -4.65 -12.32
CA LEU A 160 -24.44 -3.57 -13.08
C LEU A 160 -25.12 -3.33 -14.42
N LEU A 161 -25.43 -4.40 -15.16
CA LEU A 161 -26.11 -4.29 -16.45
C LEU A 161 -27.50 -3.67 -16.31
N GLU A 162 -28.27 -4.07 -15.30
CA GLU A 162 -29.58 -3.51 -14.98
C GLU A 162 -29.48 -2.02 -14.64
N TYR A 163 -28.51 -1.63 -13.80
CA TYR A 163 -28.27 -0.22 -13.49
C TYR A 163 -27.92 0.61 -14.73
N VAL A 164 -27.06 0.10 -15.60
CA VAL A 164 -26.70 0.80 -16.86
C VAL A 164 -27.91 0.91 -17.77
N HIS A 165 -28.67 -0.16 -17.93
CA HIS A 165 -29.86 -0.19 -18.79
C HIS A 165 -30.93 0.79 -18.33
N GLU A 166 -31.21 0.84 -17.02
CA GLU A 166 -32.18 1.76 -16.43
C GLU A 166 -31.76 3.23 -16.68
N ASN A 167 -30.50 3.58 -16.46
CA ASN A 167 -30.02 4.94 -16.70
C ASN A 167 -30.08 5.30 -18.20
N CYS A 168 -29.71 4.37 -19.09
CA CYS A 168 -29.80 4.61 -20.53
C CYS A 168 -31.26 4.85 -20.99
N ASN A 169 -32.21 4.07 -20.47
CA ASN A 169 -33.63 4.25 -20.78
C ASN A 169 -34.16 5.61 -20.30
N ASN A 170 -33.64 6.12 -19.20
CA ASN A 170 -34.00 7.42 -18.63
C ASN A 170 -33.21 8.59 -19.25
N GLY A 171 -32.33 8.32 -20.22
CA GLY A 171 -31.49 9.35 -20.85
C GLY A 171 -30.40 9.91 -19.94
N HIS A 172 -30.04 9.22 -18.85
CA HIS A 172 -28.99 9.64 -17.94
C HIS A 172 -27.64 9.06 -18.35
N ALA A 173 -26.59 9.91 -18.27
CA ALA A 173 -25.22 9.46 -18.48
C ALA A 173 -24.76 8.57 -17.31
N VAL A 174 -24.06 7.48 -17.62
CA VAL A 174 -23.50 6.57 -16.63
C VAL A 174 -22.00 6.82 -16.50
N ASP A 175 -21.51 7.07 -15.27
CA ASP A 175 -20.10 7.01 -14.95
C ASP A 175 -19.67 5.55 -14.84
N VAL A 176 -19.07 5.05 -15.93
CA VAL A 176 -18.63 3.65 -16.05
C VAL A 176 -17.58 3.29 -15.01
N GLY A 177 -16.60 4.18 -14.75
CA GLY A 177 -15.54 3.95 -13.78
C GLY A 177 -16.09 3.74 -12.37
N ARG A 178 -16.97 4.66 -11.93
CA ARG A 178 -17.64 4.55 -10.63
C ARG A 178 -18.54 3.32 -10.53
N SER A 179 -19.27 2.99 -11.58
CA SER A 179 -20.20 1.86 -11.57
C SER A 179 -19.46 0.52 -11.48
N VAL A 180 -18.36 0.36 -12.24
CA VAL A 180 -17.50 -0.82 -12.18
C VAL A 180 -16.81 -0.91 -10.81
N PHE A 181 -16.29 0.20 -10.29
CA PHE A 181 -15.68 0.23 -8.95
C PHE A 181 -16.67 -0.24 -7.87
N THR A 182 -17.88 0.30 -7.85
CA THR A 182 -18.95 -0.11 -6.93
C THR A 182 -19.25 -1.61 -7.05
N THR A 183 -19.36 -2.12 -8.27
CA THR A 183 -19.61 -3.54 -8.53
C THR A 183 -18.50 -4.43 -7.98
N VAL A 184 -17.25 -4.09 -8.26
CA VAL A 184 -16.07 -4.83 -7.76
C VAL A 184 -16.00 -4.77 -6.24
N LEU A 185 -16.24 -3.61 -5.64
CA LEU A 185 -16.23 -3.43 -4.19
C LEU A 185 -17.33 -4.29 -3.53
N ASN A 186 -18.54 -4.31 -4.07
CA ASN A 186 -19.62 -5.17 -3.58
C ASN A 186 -19.32 -6.65 -3.77
N LEU A 187 -18.69 -7.03 -4.87
CA LEU A 187 -18.24 -8.41 -5.07
C LEU A 187 -17.26 -8.84 -4.00
N ILE A 188 -16.29 -7.97 -3.67
CA ILE A 188 -15.28 -8.25 -2.65
C ILE A 188 -15.95 -8.30 -1.27
N SER A 189 -16.74 -7.30 -0.91
CA SER A 189 -17.40 -7.22 0.40
C SER A 189 -18.38 -8.37 0.63
N ASN A 190 -19.12 -8.79 -0.38
CA ASN A 190 -19.96 -9.99 -0.28
C ASN A 190 -19.14 -11.27 -0.10
N THR A 191 -18.00 -11.39 -0.78
CA THR A 191 -17.12 -12.55 -0.61
C THR A 191 -16.55 -12.62 0.83
N PHE A 192 -16.26 -11.47 1.43
CA PHE A 192 -15.66 -11.41 2.76
C PHE A 192 -16.68 -11.37 3.90
N PHE A 193 -17.80 -10.66 3.71
CA PHE A 193 -18.73 -10.32 4.77
C PHE A 193 -20.19 -10.75 4.49
N SER A 194 -20.47 -11.29 3.32
CA SER A 194 -21.83 -11.57 2.82
C SER A 194 -22.72 -10.32 2.85
N LEU A 195 -22.14 -9.13 2.66
CA LEU A 195 -22.82 -7.84 2.69
C LEU A 195 -22.41 -6.99 1.48
N ASP A 196 -23.36 -6.24 0.92
CA ASP A 196 -23.07 -5.13 0.05
C ASP A 196 -22.71 -3.90 0.92
N VAL A 197 -21.47 -3.44 0.81
CA VAL A 197 -21.01 -2.24 1.56
C VAL A 197 -21.44 -0.97 0.83
N THR A 198 -21.75 -1.08 -0.46
CA THR A 198 -22.08 0.08 -1.29
C THR A 198 -23.30 -0.18 -2.16
N ASN A 199 -24.00 0.87 -2.53
CA ASN A 199 -24.92 0.84 -3.65
C ASN A 199 -24.67 2.04 -4.57
N TYR A 200 -25.16 2.00 -5.82
CA TYR A 200 -24.83 3.00 -6.83
C TYR A 200 -25.25 4.44 -6.46
N ASN A 201 -26.16 4.60 -5.50
CA ASN A 201 -26.78 5.87 -5.11
C ASN A 201 -26.60 6.26 -3.64
N SER A 202 -25.82 5.53 -2.84
CA SER A 202 -25.69 5.81 -1.41
C SER A 202 -24.47 6.69 -1.05
N ASP A 203 -24.64 7.57 -0.08
CA ASP A 203 -23.55 8.42 0.45
C ASP A 203 -22.48 7.59 1.17
N LEU A 204 -22.86 6.51 1.87
CA LEU A 204 -21.93 5.56 2.49
C LEU A 204 -21.04 4.86 1.46
N SER A 205 -21.60 4.58 0.27
CA SER A 205 -20.87 4.04 -0.87
C SER A 205 -19.75 4.97 -1.29
N GLN A 206 -20.06 6.25 -1.41
CA GLN A 206 -19.09 7.27 -1.78
C GLN A 206 -18.01 7.44 -0.71
N GLU A 207 -18.41 7.52 0.57
CA GLU A 207 -17.46 7.63 1.68
C GLU A 207 -16.44 6.48 1.67
N PHE A 208 -16.91 5.23 1.56
CA PHE A 208 -16.02 4.07 1.56
C PHE A 208 -15.07 4.07 0.36
N SER A 209 -15.59 4.40 -0.82
CA SER A 209 -14.79 4.55 -2.03
C SER A 209 -13.70 5.61 -1.85
N ASP A 210 -14.08 6.80 -1.35
CA ASP A 210 -13.16 7.91 -1.15
C ASP A 210 -12.07 7.58 -0.11
N LEU A 211 -12.41 6.82 0.93
CA LEU A 211 -11.47 6.36 1.93
C LEU A 211 -10.43 5.41 1.33
N VAL A 212 -10.87 4.40 0.57
CA VAL A 212 -9.96 3.42 -0.05
C VAL A 212 -9.08 4.09 -1.09
N VAL A 213 -9.66 4.88 -2.00
CA VAL A 213 -8.92 5.64 -3.01
C VAL A 213 -7.95 6.61 -2.33
N GLY A 214 -8.41 7.30 -1.26
CA GLY A 214 -7.58 8.22 -0.49
C GLY A 214 -6.35 7.56 0.11
N VAL A 215 -6.47 6.36 0.69
CA VAL A 215 -5.31 5.60 1.20
C VAL A 215 -4.35 5.28 0.07
N MET A 216 -4.85 4.75 -1.05
CA MET A 216 -4.03 4.35 -2.19
C MET A 216 -3.29 5.53 -2.82
N GLU A 217 -3.97 6.67 -2.99
CA GLU A 217 -3.36 7.90 -3.46
C GLU A 217 -2.22 8.38 -2.55
N GLN A 218 -2.43 8.38 -1.23
CA GLN A 218 -1.40 8.85 -0.32
C GLN A 218 -0.18 7.92 -0.31
N ILE A 219 -0.37 6.60 -0.38
CA ILE A 219 0.71 5.62 -0.46
C ILE A 219 1.49 5.77 -1.79
N GLY A 220 0.79 6.07 -2.88
CA GLY A 220 1.39 6.25 -4.21
C GLY A 220 2.09 7.59 -4.43
N LYS A 221 1.85 8.59 -3.59
CA LYS A 221 2.48 9.93 -3.72
C LYS A 221 3.95 9.90 -3.31
N PRO A 222 4.85 10.53 -4.11
CA PRO A 222 6.22 10.74 -3.68
C PRO A 222 6.27 11.51 -2.36
N ASN A 223 6.81 10.89 -1.31
CA ASN A 223 6.92 11.48 0.01
C ASN A 223 8.38 11.87 0.31
N ILE A 224 8.62 13.16 0.53
CA ILE A 224 9.97 13.67 0.85
C ILE A 224 10.50 13.04 2.13
N ALA A 225 9.63 12.71 3.10
CA ALA A 225 10.02 12.06 4.34
C ALA A 225 10.61 10.64 4.13
N ASP A 226 10.28 9.96 3.04
CA ASP A 226 10.90 8.68 2.68
C ASP A 226 12.38 8.85 2.31
N TYR A 227 12.70 9.90 1.58
CA TYR A 227 14.06 10.19 1.11
C TYR A 227 14.92 10.88 2.16
N PHE A 228 14.31 11.62 3.09
CA PHE A 228 14.96 12.37 4.15
C PHE A 228 14.34 12.05 5.52
N PRO A 229 14.81 11.00 6.22
CA PRO A 229 14.20 10.51 7.45
C PRO A 229 14.02 11.54 8.57
N ILE A 230 14.85 12.59 8.61
CA ILE A 230 14.72 13.68 9.58
C ILE A 230 13.39 14.44 9.43
N LEU A 231 12.83 14.47 8.21
CA LEU A 231 11.58 15.15 7.92
C LEU A 231 10.34 14.33 8.35
N ARG A 232 10.51 13.06 8.72
CA ARG A 232 9.45 12.23 9.29
C ARG A 232 8.82 12.84 10.54
N LEU A 233 9.60 13.59 11.33
CA LEU A 233 9.09 14.22 12.54
C LEU A 233 8.04 15.29 12.25
N VAL A 234 8.17 15.98 11.11
CA VAL A 234 7.35 17.15 10.76
C VAL A 234 6.19 16.80 9.82
N ASP A 235 6.31 15.67 9.06
CA ASP A 235 5.36 15.29 8.00
C ASP A 235 5.01 16.48 7.08
N PRO A 236 5.99 17.03 6.33
CA PRO A 236 5.86 18.33 5.67
C PRO A 236 4.77 18.36 4.59
N GLN A 237 4.44 17.22 4.00
CA GLN A 237 3.39 17.08 3.00
C GLN A 237 2.04 16.65 3.62
N GLY A 238 2.01 16.32 4.91
CA GLY A 238 0.83 15.83 5.63
C GLY A 238 0.33 14.48 5.14
N ILE A 239 1.17 13.73 4.40
CA ILE A 239 0.80 12.45 3.80
C ILE A 239 0.48 11.42 4.88
N ARG A 240 1.36 11.26 5.88
CA ARG A 240 1.15 10.31 6.98
C ARG A 240 -0.09 10.65 7.79
N ARG A 241 -0.32 11.94 8.10
CA ARG A 241 -1.50 12.41 8.83
C ARG A 241 -2.79 12.11 8.06
N LYS A 242 -2.82 12.35 6.74
CA LYS A 242 -3.99 12.04 5.89
C LYS A 242 -4.24 10.53 5.83
N THR A 243 -3.20 9.74 5.60
CA THR A 243 -3.30 8.26 5.59
C THR A 243 -3.83 7.74 6.93
N ASN A 244 -3.34 8.28 8.05
CA ASN A 244 -3.83 7.91 9.38
C ASN A 244 -5.33 8.18 9.55
N ASN A 245 -5.83 9.31 9.05
CA ASN A 245 -7.25 9.64 9.12
C ASN A 245 -8.10 8.69 8.28
N TYR A 246 -7.68 8.39 7.04
CA TYR A 246 -8.36 7.43 6.17
C TYR A 246 -8.38 6.02 6.78
N LEU A 247 -7.24 5.51 7.21
CA LEU A 247 -7.15 4.19 7.84
C LEU A 247 -7.94 4.11 9.14
N LYS A 248 -7.94 5.18 9.95
CA LYS A 248 -8.76 5.25 11.15
C LYS A 248 -10.24 5.05 10.84
N ARG A 249 -10.75 5.76 9.83
CA ARG A 249 -12.16 5.69 9.45
C ARG A 249 -12.52 4.33 8.84
N LEU A 250 -11.66 3.79 7.96
CA LEU A 250 -11.83 2.45 7.42
C LEU A 250 -11.89 1.39 8.53
N THR A 251 -10.98 1.47 9.49
CA THR A 251 -10.94 0.53 10.60
C THR A 251 -12.21 0.59 11.44
N GLN A 252 -12.76 1.78 11.69
CA GLN A 252 -14.03 1.93 12.41
C GLN A 252 -15.20 1.23 11.67
N ILE A 253 -15.22 1.32 10.34
CA ILE A 253 -16.23 0.62 9.52
C ILE A 253 -16.07 -0.90 9.68
N PHE A 254 -14.84 -1.42 9.57
CA PHE A 254 -14.58 -2.85 9.74
C PHE A 254 -14.86 -3.34 11.17
N ASP A 255 -14.54 -2.54 12.18
CA ASP A 255 -14.86 -2.85 13.57
C ASP A 255 -16.36 -3.04 13.77
N SER A 256 -17.18 -2.18 13.18
CA SER A 256 -18.63 -2.30 13.28
C SER A 256 -19.14 -3.60 12.64
N ILE A 257 -18.61 -3.98 11.48
CA ILE A 257 -18.96 -5.23 10.79
C ILE A 257 -18.54 -6.46 11.61
N ILE A 258 -17.31 -6.48 12.10
CA ILE A 258 -16.77 -7.60 12.89
C ILE A 258 -17.52 -7.76 14.22
N ASN A 259 -17.78 -6.66 14.91
CA ASN A 259 -18.48 -6.67 16.19
C ASN A 259 -19.92 -7.14 16.02
N GLU A 260 -20.63 -6.66 15.00
CA GLU A 260 -21.98 -7.11 14.71
C GLU A 260 -22.01 -8.61 14.35
N ARG A 261 -21.08 -9.08 13.54
CA ARG A 261 -20.96 -10.50 13.22
C ARG A 261 -20.69 -11.34 14.47
N THR A 262 -19.79 -10.88 15.34
CA THR A 262 -19.46 -11.57 16.60
C THR A 262 -20.66 -11.62 17.53
N ARG A 263 -21.42 -10.52 17.62
CA ARG A 263 -22.67 -10.44 18.40
C ARG A 263 -23.72 -11.42 17.88
N LEU A 264 -23.95 -11.48 16.58
CA LEU A 264 -24.90 -12.41 15.95
C LEU A 264 -24.54 -13.88 16.20
N ARG A 265 -23.23 -14.19 16.23
CA ARG A 265 -22.76 -15.56 16.51
C ARG A 265 -22.85 -15.93 17.98
N SER A 266 -22.87 -15.00 18.89
CA SER A 266 -23.04 -15.27 20.34
C SER A 266 -24.50 -15.43 20.74
N SER A 267 -25.44 -14.91 19.94
CA SER A 267 -26.87 -15.08 20.15
C SER A 267 -27.30 -16.47 19.61
N SER A 268 -28.20 -17.15 20.33
CA SER A 268 -28.71 -18.50 20.03
C SER A 268 -29.46 -18.63 18.68
N VAL A 269 -29.55 -17.58 17.89
CA VAL A 269 -30.12 -17.55 16.52
C VAL A 269 -29.08 -17.99 15.46
N ALA A 270 -28.03 -18.70 15.85
CA ALA A 270 -26.89 -19.12 15.04
C ALA A 270 -27.18 -20.11 13.90
N SER A 271 -28.44 -20.29 13.47
CA SER A 271 -28.79 -21.24 12.39
C SER A 271 -28.50 -20.73 10.96
N LYS A 272 -28.00 -19.49 10.78
CA LYS A 272 -27.53 -18.94 9.51
C LYS A 272 -26.08 -18.46 9.61
N ALA A 273 -25.15 -19.40 9.89
CA ALA A 273 -23.74 -19.12 9.66
C ALA A 273 -23.55 -18.84 8.16
N SER A 274 -23.24 -17.62 7.78
CA SER A 274 -22.82 -17.34 6.42
C SER A 274 -21.40 -17.93 6.31
N HIS A 275 -21.18 -18.88 5.41
CA HIS A 275 -19.86 -19.51 5.24
C HIS A 275 -18.89 -18.61 4.50
N ASP A 276 -18.84 -17.32 4.86
CA ASP A 276 -17.95 -16.32 4.26
C ASP A 276 -16.53 -16.36 4.88
N VAL A 277 -15.66 -15.50 4.36
CA VAL A 277 -14.27 -15.44 4.81
C VAL A 277 -14.15 -14.97 6.26
N LEU A 278 -14.95 -13.98 6.67
CA LEU A 278 -14.94 -13.46 8.04
C LEU A 278 -15.33 -14.54 9.04
N ASP A 279 -16.36 -15.32 8.74
CA ASP A 279 -16.76 -16.44 9.61
C ASP A 279 -15.64 -17.48 9.74
N ALA A 280 -14.97 -17.82 8.64
CA ALA A 280 -13.84 -18.76 8.68
C ALA A 280 -12.69 -18.22 9.54
N LEU A 281 -12.35 -16.94 9.41
CA LEU A 281 -11.28 -16.31 10.21
C LEU A 281 -11.65 -16.23 11.70
N LEU A 282 -12.90 -15.92 12.03
CA LEU A 282 -13.39 -15.88 13.42
C LEU A 282 -13.43 -17.26 14.07
N ILE A 283 -13.72 -18.33 13.31
CA ILE A 283 -13.64 -19.71 13.80
C ILE A 283 -12.20 -20.06 14.12
N LEU A 284 -11.29 -19.84 13.18
CA LEU A 284 -9.87 -20.14 13.36
C LEU A 284 -9.25 -19.38 14.54
N ALA A 285 -9.64 -18.11 14.73
CA ALA A 285 -9.17 -17.32 15.88
C ALA A 285 -9.64 -17.92 17.24
N LYS A 286 -10.80 -18.59 17.27
CA LYS A 286 -11.28 -19.27 18.47
C LYS A 286 -10.62 -20.64 18.69
N GLU A 287 -10.39 -21.40 17.63
CA GLU A 287 -9.84 -22.77 17.73
C GLU A 287 -8.35 -22.78 18.06
N ASN A 288 -7.57 -21.86 17.51
CA ASN A 288 -6.10 -21.87 17.63
C ASN A 288 -5.53 -21.04 18.78
N ASN A 289 -6.33 -20.49 19.62
CA ASN A 289 -6.05 -19.81 20.91
C ASN A 289 -4.82 -18.86 20.98
N THR A 290 -4.02 -18.66 19.93
CA THR A 290 -2.71 -17.99 20.09
C THR A 290 -2.16 -17.18 18.91
N GLU A 291 -2.51 -17.44 17.65
CA GLU A 291 -1.76 -16.85 16.53
C GLU A 291 -2.51 -15.76 15.73
N LEU A 292 -3.84 -15.77 15.73
CA LEU A 292 -4.64 -14.82 14.94
C LEU A 292 -5.38 -13.83 15.86
N SER A 293 -4.85 -12.62 15.94
CA SER A 293 -5.49 -11.54 16.71
C SER A 293 -6.66 -10.90 15.93
N SER A 294 -7.55 -10.22 16.64
CA SER A 294 -8.59 -9.39 16.00
C SER A 294 -7.99 -8.33 15.07
N THR A 295 -6.84 -7.78 15.44
CA THR A 295 -6.09 -6.82 14.62
C THR A 295 -5.58 -7.45 13.32
N ASP A 296 -5.10 -8.70 13.36
CA ASP A 296 -4.65 -9.40 12.14
C ASP A 296 -5.83 -9.63 11.18
N ILE A 297 -7.00 -10.01 11.71
CA ILE A 297 -8.21 -10.16 10.89
C ILE A 297 -8.58 -8.85 10.20
N GLN A 298 -8.63 -7.74 10.95
CA GLN A 298 -8.95 -6.41 10.42
C GLN A 298 -7.99 -5.99 9.32
N VAL A 299 -6.68 -6.10 9.59
CA VAL A 299 -5.64 -5.71 8.62
C VAL A 299 -5.68 -6.62 7.39
N LEU A 300 -5.91 -7.92 7.55
CA LEU A 300 -6.09 -8.85 6.43
C LEU A 300 -7.25 -8.45 5.53
N LEU A 301 -8.38 -8.05 6.10
CA LEU A 301 -9.56 -7.64 5.36
C LEU A 301 -9.32 -6.32 4.61
N ILE A 302 -8.73 -5.32 5.26
CA ILE A 302 -8.36 -4.03 4.63
C ILE A 302 -7.40 -4.28 3.46
N VAL A 303 -6.32 -5.02 3.70
CA VAL A 303 -5.31 -5.37 2.69
C VAL A 303 -5.91 -6.09 1.50
N SER A 304 -6.83 -7.01 1.74
CA SER A 304 -7.45 -7.80 0.67
C SER A 304 -8.31 -6.95 -0.26
N ILE A 305 -8.94 -5.91 0.28
CA ILE A 305 -9.72 -4.93 -0.50
C ILE A 305 -8.77 -4.01 -1.28
N GLU A 306 -7.72 -3.49 -0.62
CA GLU A 306 -6.72 -2.63 -1.27
C GLU A 306 -6.05 -3.32 -2.47
N ILE A 307 -5.59 -4.57 -2.32
CA ILE A 307 -4.93 -5.32 -3.40
C ILE A 307 -5.85 -5.51 -4.60
N ARG A 308 -7.12 -5.81 -4.38
CA ARG A 308 -8.05 -6.07 -5.48
C ARG A 308 -8.46 -4.80 -6.21
N LEU A 309 -8.66 -3.71 -5.47
CA LEU A 309 -9.03 -2.42 -6.05
C LEU A 309 -7.86 -1.73 -6.77
N SER A 310 -6.61 -2.00 -6.38
CA SER A 310 -5.42 -1.47 -7.08
C SER A 310 -5.19 -2.12 -8.45
N ASN A 311 -5.81 -3.27 -8.71
CA ASN A 311 -5.67 -4.02 -9.95
C ASN A 311 -6.90 -3.89 -10.88
N SER A 312 -7.91 -3.13 -10.49
CA SER A 312 -9.09 -2.80 -11.31
C SER A 312 -8.97 -1.40 -11.89
#